data_548b669d4985732181bbb55f3bbe3a6e
#
_entry.id   548b669d4985732181bbb55f3bbe3a6e
#
_cell.length_a   1.000
_cell.length_b   1.000
_cell.length_c   1.000
_cell.angle_alpha   90.00
_cell.angle_beta   90.00
_cell.angle_gamma   90.00
#
_symmetry.space_group_name_H-M   'P 1'
#
loop_
_entity.id
_entity.type
_entity.pdbx_description
1 polymer ?
#
loop_
_entity_poly.entity_id
_entity_poly.type
_entity_poly.pdbx_seq_one_letter_code
_entity_poly.pdbx_strand_id
1 'polypeptide(L)'
;KMNQETEFVLKKFGVTPPRMCTDVNPKIRDVDYRQVPGIPGSTSLRKAWEIMRDKQIDTLPVTSPDNELEGVITVKDIATANMDVFDTGILAKSQTTYRNILETLGGTMVVGREDDVCTTGHIRIGTATPEMLESSMEKGDIVILTNRYESQLCAIEKEASLITVSYTHLRAH
;
A
#
# COMPACT_ATOMS: atom_id res chain seq x y z
N LYS A 1 -50.13 13.62 -14.16
CA LYS A 1 -51.08 13.54 -15.29
C LYS A 1 -50.99 14.87 -16.03
N MET A 2 -50.70 14.87 -17.33
CA MET A 2 -50.75 16.10 -18.12
C MET A 2 -52.17 16.65 -18.14
N ASN A 3 -52.31 17.99 -18.20
CA ASN A 3 -53.61 18.59 -18.36
C ASN A 3 -54.04 18.52 -19.83
N GLN A 4 -55.34 18.66 -20.08
CA GLN A 4 -55.92 18.53 -21.44
C GLN A 4 -55.40 19.59 -22.41
N GLU A 5 -55.11 20.80 -21.94
CA GLU A 5 -54.57 21.88 -22.75
C GLU A 5 -53.17 21.56 -23.26
N THR A 6 -52.30 21.01 -22.37
CA THR A 6 -50.94 20.58 -22.74
C THR A 6 -50.99 19.46 -23.78
N GLU A 7 -51.88 18.48 -23.62
CA GLU A 7 -52.06 17.39 -24.59
C GLU A 7 -52.52 17.92 -25.95
N PHE A 8 -53.44 18.86 -25.95
CA PHE A 8 -53.92 19.49 -27.18
C PHE A 8 -52.81 20.25 -27.93
N VAL A 9 -52.02 21.05 -27.22
CA VAL A 9 -50.91 21.81 -27.81
C VAL A 9 -49.83 20.86 -28.36
N LEU A 10 -49.41 19.88 -27.60
CA LEU A 10 -48.41 18.93 -28.07
C LEU A 10 -48.86 18.18 -29.33
N LYS A 11 -50.13 17.75 -29.34
CA LYS A 11 -50.72 17.06 -30.49
C LYS A 11 -50.83 17.98 -31.71
N LYS A 12 -51.22 19.25 -31.51
CA LYS A 12 -51.37 20.23 -32.57
C LYS A 12 -50.03 20.56 -33.27
N PHE A 13 -48.95 20.59 -32.52
CA PHE A 13 -47.62 20.92 -33.04
C PHE A 13 -46.75 19.67 -33.32
N GLY A 14 -47.26 18.46 -33.17
CA GLY A 14 -46.54 17.22 -33.44
C GLY A 14 -45.35 16.99 -32.52
N VAL A 15 -45.38 17.57 -31.32
CA VAL A 15 -44.27 17.44 -30.33
C VAL A 15 -44.52 16.24 -29.45
N THR A 16 -43.50 15.42 -29.31
CA THR A 16 -43.53 14.26 -28.41
C THR A 16 -43.66 14.72 -26.95
N PRO A 17 -44.60 14.19 -26.17
CA PRO A 17 -44.74 14.53 -24.75
C PRO A 17 -43.44 14.34 -23.98
N PRO A 18 -43.09 15.25 -23.08
CA PRO A 18 -41.93 15.07 -22.22
C PRO A 18 -42.12 13.84 -21.33
N ARG A 19 -41.04 13.10 -21.13
CA ARG A 19 -41.06 11.92 -20.25
C ARG A 19 -41.33 12.35 -18.81
N MET A 20 -42.34 11.76 -18.19
CA MET A 20 -42.66 12.04 -16.79
C MET A 20 -41.52 11.53 -15.90
N CYS A 21 -40.89 12.44 -15.19
CA CYS A 21 -39.88 12.09 -14.18
C CYS A 21 -40.60 11.84 -12.87
N THR A 22 -40.60 10.59 -12.40
CA THR A 22 -41.23 10.16 -11.13
C THR A 22 -40.26 10.19 -9.97
N ASP A 23 -38.96 10.28 -10.26
CA ASP A 23 -37.90 10.31 -9.28
C ASP A 23 -36.87 11.38 -9.68
N VAL A 24 -36.75 12.41 -8.85
CA VAL A 24 -35.83 13.55 -9.05
C VAL A 24 -34.58 13.41 -8.18
N ASN A 25 -34.44 12.30 -7.45
CA ASN A 25 -33.23 12.07 -6.68
C ASN A 25 -32.03 11.86 -7.64
N PRO A 26 -30.85 12.40 -7.30
CA PRO A 26 -29.65 12.17 -8.07
C PRO A 26 -29.31 10.67 -8.04
N LYS A 27 -29.03 10.11 -9.22
CA LYS A 27 -28.62 8.70 -9.36
C LYS A 27 -27.10 8.64 -9.52
N ILE A 28 -26.49 7.60 -9.00
CA ILE A 28 -25.04 7.39 -9.14
C ILE A 28 -24.58 7.45 -10.60
N ARG A 29 -25.39 6.96 -11.55
CA ARG A 29 -25.11 7.03 -12.98
C ARG A 29 -25.07 8.45 -13.57
N ASP A 30 -25.66 9.42 -12.86
CA ASP A 30 -25.77 10.82 -13.31
C ASP A 30 -24.65 11.69 -12.69
N VAL A 31 -23.78 11.06 -11.85
CA VAL A 31 -22.62 11.70 -11.22
C VAL A 31 -21.40 11.41 -12.06
N ASP A 32 -20.64 12.45 -12.38
CA ASP A 32 -19.31 12.27 -12.98
C ASP A 32 -18.35 11.71 -11.93
N TYR A 33 -17.82 10.51 -12.17
CA TYR A 33 -16.90 9.84 -11.24
C TYR A 33 -15.68 9.31 -11.99
N ARG A 34 -14.55 9.35 -11.30
CA ARG A 34 -13.31 8.76 -11.81
C ARG A 34 -13.33 7.26 -11.58
N GLN A 35 -13.06 6.50 -12.63
CA GLN A 35 -12.82 5.06 -12.48
C GLN A 35 -11.39 4.86 -11.97
N VAL A 36 -11.29 4.34 -10.76
CA VAL A 36 -10.02 3.99 -10.13
C VAL A 36 -9.97 2.47 -9.97
N PRO A 37 -8.96 1.79 -10.51
CA PRO A 37 -8.82 0.36 -10.32
C PRO A 37 -8.51 0.05 -8.86
N GLY A 38 -9.10 -1.02 -8.33
CA GLY A 38 -8.72 -1.55 -7.03
C GLY A 38 -7.31 -2.13 -7.03
N ILE A 39 -6.68 -2.12 -5.88
CA ILE A 39 -5.37 -2.75 -5.65
C ILE A 39 -5.52 -3.88 -4.64
N PRO A 40 -4.76 -4.98 -4.77
CA PRO A 40 -4.73 -6.03 -3.75
C PRO A 40 -4.21 -5.51 -2.40
N GLY A 41 -4.73 -6.06 -1.29
CA GLY A 41 -4.27 -5.71 0.06
C GLY A 41 -2.79 -6.05 0.31
N SER A 42 -2.19 -6.93 -0.49
CA SER A 42 -0.76 -7.25 -0.47
C SER A 42 0.15 -6.20 -1.12
N THR A 43 -0.44 -5.15 -1.73
CA THR A 43 0.34 -4.08 -2.39
C THR A 43 1.12 -3.27 -1.35
N SER A 44 2.42 -3.04 -1.59
CA SER A 44 3.23 -2.20 -0.70
C SER A 44 2.75 -0.75 -0.68
N LEU A 45 2.91 -0.05 0.46
CA LEU A 45 2.55 1.37 0.59
C LEU A 45 3.29 2.24 -0.43
N ARG A 46 4.54 1.92 -0.74
CA ARG A 46 5.32 2.60 -1.78
C ARG A 46 4.64 2.49 -3.15
N LYS A 47 4.20 1.28 -3.51
CA LYS A 47 3.52 1.05 -4.79
C LYS A 47 2.15 1.74 -4.84
N ALA A 48 1.41 1.71 -3.74
CA ALA A 48 0.15 2.45 -3.61
C ALA A 48 0.37 3.96 -3.81
N TRP A 49 1.40 4.53 -3.17
CA TRP A 49 1.78 5.94 -3.37
C TRP A 49 2.15 6.28 -4.81
N GLU A 50 2.94 5.44 -5.49
CA GLU A 50 3.29 5.63 -6.90
C GLU A 50 2.03 5.68 -7.78
N ILE A 51 1.07 4.77 -7.58
CA ILE A 51 -0.20 4.74 -8.31
C ILE A 51 -1.02 6.01 -8.03
N MET A 52 -1.13 6.43 -6.77
CA MET A 52 -1.86 7.66 -6.39
C MET A 52 -1.27 8.88 -7.09
N ARG A 53 0.04 9.02 -7.06
CA ARG A 53 0.77 10.13 -7.69
C ARG A 53 0.59 10.15 -9.21
N ASP A 54 0.79 9.00 -9.86
CA ASP A 54 0.74 8.90 -11.32
C ASP A 54 -0.68 9.10 -11.87
N LYS A 55 -1.70 8.71 -11.09
CA LYS A 55 -3.11 8.91 -11.45
C LYS A 55 -3.72 10.20 -10.90
N GLN A 56 -2.96 10.96 -10.10
CA GLN A 56 -3.42 12.18 -9.42
C GLN A 56 -4.70 11.95 -8.59
N ILE A 57 -4.69 10.92 -7.74
CA ILE A 57 -5.79 10.54 -6.87
C ILE A 57 -5.32 10.46 -5.42
N ASP A 58 -6.20 10.78 -4.49
CA ASP A 58 -5.90 10.83 -3.05
C ASP A 58 -6.39 9.59 -2.30
N THR A 59 -7.10 8.71 -3.00
CA THR A 59 -7.72 7.52 -2.40
C THR A 59 -7.64 6.36 -3.39
N LEU A 60 -7.24 5.18 -2.90
CA LEU A 60 -7.23 3.92 -3.64
C LEU A 60 -8.14 2.91 -2.95
N PRO A 61 -9.06 2.26 -3.68
CA PRO A 61 -9.79 1.11 -3.17
C PRO A 61 -8.87 -0.11 -3.07
N VAL A 62 -9.02 -0.83 -1.96
CA VAL A 62 -8.37 -2.14 -1.76
C VAL A 62 -9.43 -3.20 -2.04
N THR A 63 -9.11 -4.15 -2.91
CA THR A 63 -10.07 -5.15 -3.37
C THR A 63 -9.52 -6.56 -3.25
N SER A 64 -10.44 -7.51 -3.03
CA SER A 64 -10.16 -8.94 -3.12
C SER A 64 -9.87 -9.37 -4.57
N PRO A 65 -9.38 -10.61 -4.81
CA PRO A 65 -9.24 -11.18 -6.15
C PRO A 65 -10.55 -11.23 -6.94
N ASP A 66 -11.69 -11.32 -6.25
CA ASP A 66 -13.04 -11.31 -6.82
C ASP A 66 -13.56 -9.88 -7.07
N ASN A 67 -12.70 -8.87 -6.91
CA ASN A 67 -13.01 -7.44 -7.08
C ASN A 67 -14.05 -6.90 -6.09
N GLU A 68 -14.14 -7.51 -4.91
CA GLU A 68 -14.95 -6.99 -3.81
C GLU A 68 -14.16 -5.96 -2.99
N LEU A 69 -14.82 -4.89 -2.58
CA LEU A 69 -14.20 -3.84 -1.79
C LEU A 69 -13.89 -4.32 -0.37
N GLU A 70 -12.61 -4.42 -0.02
CA GLU A 70 -12.13 -4.77 1.32
C GLU A 70 -11.83 -3.52 2.17
N GLY A 71 -11.46 -2.42 1.52
CA GLY A 71 -11.13 -1.18 2.21
C GLY A 71 -10.71 -0.08 1.27
N VAL A 72 -10.22 1.00 1.84
CA VAL A 72 -9.63 2.12 1.11
C VAL A 72 -8.35 2.56 1.79
N ILE A 73 -7.37 2.99 1.00
CA ILE A 73 -6.16 3.63 1.49
C ILE A 73 -6.12 5.07 0.99
N THR A 74 -5.77 6.01 1.86
CA THR A 74 -5.69 7.43 1.56
C THR A 74 -4.25 7.96 1.70
N VAL A 75 -3.99 9.13 1.12
CA VAL A 75 -2.71 9.86 1.34
C VAL A 75 -2.46 10.09 2.83
N LYS A 76 -3.52 10.32 3.63
CA LYS A 76 -3.40 10.50 5.08
C LYS A 76 -2.88 9.23 5.76
N ASP A 77 -3.36 8.06 5.36
CA ASP A 77 -2.91 6.78 5.95
C ASP A 77 -1.43 6.56 5.65
N ILE A 78 -0.99 6.85 4.42
CA ILE A 78 0.43 6.77 4.03
C ILE A 78 1.26 7.78 4.84
N ALA A 79 0.78 9.02 5.00
CA ALA A 79 1.47 10.03 5.79
C ALA A 79 1.58 9.63 7.27
N THR A 80 0.51 9.10 7.86
CA THR A 80 0.50 8.61 9.24
C THR A 80 1.51 7.47 9.41
N ALA A 81 1.50 6.47 8.52
CA ALA A 81 2.46 5.37 8.56
C ALA A 81 3.93 5.84 8.46
N ASN A 82 4.20 6.92 7.71
CA ASN A 82 5.54 7.52 7.64
C ASN A 82 5.90 8.35 8.88
N MET A 83 4.92 8.91 9.59
CA MET A 83 5.17 9.65 10.84
C MET A 83 5.44 8.71 12.02
N ASP A 84 4.90 7.49 11.98
CA ASP A 84 5.13 6.45 13.00
C ASP A 84 6.49 5.73 12.82
N VAL A 85 7.45 6.35 12.16
CA VAL A 85 8.81 5.81 11.87
C VAL A 85 9.56 5.36 13.13
N PHE A 86 9.14 5.81 14.32
CA PHE A 86 9.72 5.36 15.60
C PHE A 86 9.20 4.00 16.06
N ASP A 87 8.14 3.45 15.47
CA ASP A 87 7.68 2.10 15.78
C ASP A 87 8.49 1.06 14.99
N THR A 88 9.62 0.67 15.55
CA THR A 88 10.51 -0.34 14.95
C THR A 88 9.86 -1.72 14.77
N GLY A 89 8.72 -1.99 15.41
CA GLY A 89 7.94 -3.22 15.29
C GLY A 89 6.87 -3.21 14.20
N ILE A 90 6.76 -2.14 13.42
CA ILE A 90 5.66 -1.95 12.44
C ILE A 90 5.58 -3.09 11.40
N LEU A 91 6.70 -3.63 10.94
CA LEU A 91 6.73 -4.70 9.93
C LEU A 91 6.10 -6.00 10.45
N ALA A 92 6.36 -6.34 11.70
CA ALA A 92 5.77 -7.51 12.35
C ALA A 92 4.27 -7.29 12.62
N LYS A 93 3.87 -6.11 13.11
CA LYS A 93 2.46 -5.77 13.36
C LYS A 93 1.61 -5.81 12.10
N SER A 94 2.15 -5.36 10.97
CA SER A 94 1.46 -5.36 9.68
C SER A 94 1.62 -6.67 8.90
N GLN A 95 2.31 -7.65 9.44
CA GLN A 95 2.62 -8.92 8.76
C GLN A 95 3.18 -8.69 7.35
N THR A 96 4.13 -7.76 7.25
CA THR A 96 4.72 -7.39 5.96
C THR A 96 5.46 -8.57 5.34
N THR A 97 5.22 -8.86 4.07
CA THR A 97 5.93 -9.91 3.33
C THR A 97 7.36 -9.48 3.01
N TYR A 98 8.28 -10.44 2.93
CA TYR A 98 9.66 -10.14 2.50
C TYR A 98 9.70 -9.60 1.07
N ARG A 99 8.78 -10.00 0.22
CA ARG A 99 8.61 -9.43 -1.13
C ARG A 99 8.41 -7.90 -1.09
N ASN A 100 7.52 -7.40 -0.22
CA ASN A 100 7.30 -5.96 -0.08
C ASN A 100 8.54 -5.21 0.41
N ILE A 101 9.33 -5.84 1.28
CA ILE A 101 10.61 -5.28 1.74
C ILE A 101 11.61 -5.21 0.58
N LEU A 102 11.73 -6.28 -0.21
CA LEU A 102 12.61 -6.33 -1.38
C LEU A 102 12.24 -5.25 -2.41
N GLU A 103 10.95 -5.13 -2.75
CA GLU A 103 10.47 -4.10 -3.67
C GLU A 103 10.78 -2.68 -3.16
N THR A 104 10.58 -2.45 -1.85
CA THR A 104 10.81 -1.14 -1.23
C THR A 104 12.29 -0.75 -1.24
N LEU A 105 13.17 -1.71 -0.96
CA LEU A 105 14.61 -1.50 -0.90
C LEU A 105 15.31 -1.64 -2.26
N GLY A 106 14.61 -2.17 -3.27
CA GLY A 106 15.24 -2.53 -4.55
C GLY A 106 16.27 -3.65 -4.39
N GLY A 107 16.00 -4.56 -3.45
CA GLY A 107 16.91 -5.65 -3.06
C GLY A 107 16.66 -6.95 -3.81
N THR A 108 17.51 -7.93 -3.53
CA THR A 108 17.38 -9.31 -4.06
C THR A 108 17.47 -10.29 -2.91
N MET A 109 16.58 -11.29 -2.87
CA MET A 109 16.64 -12.38 -1.90
C MET A 109 17.82 -13.31 -2.23
N VAL A 110 18.68 -13.53 -1.24
CA VAL A 110 19.81 -14.48 -1.37
C VAL A 110 19.45 -15.82 -0.77
N VAL A 111 18.79 -15.82 0.38
CA VAL A 111 18.34 -17.00 1.11
C VAL A 111 16.98 -16.72 1.71
N GLY A 112 16.06 -17.69 1.67
CA GLY A 112 14.73 -17.59 2.24
C GLY A 112 13.62 -17.64 1.20
N ARG A 113 12.42 -17.25 1.59
CA ARG A 113 11.23 -17.25 0.73
C ARG A 113 10.60 -15.85 0.75
N GLU A 114 10.38 -15.29 -0.42
CA GLU A 114 9.82 -13.94 -0.56
C GLU A 114 8.38 -13.82 -0.03
N ASP A 115 7.63 -14.92 -0.08
CA ASP A 115 6.22 -14.95 0.34
C ASP A 115 6.05 -15.13 1.85
N ASP A 116 7.13 -15.39 2.59
CA ASP A 116 7.07 -15.43 4.04
C ASP A 116 6.87 -14.01 4.59
N VAL A 117 6.27 -13.94 5.79
CA VAL A 117 5.89 -12.67 6.43
C VAL A 117 6.72 -12.41 7.69
N CYS A 118 6.96 -11.15 7.98
CA CYS A 118 7.51 -10.73 9.25
C CYS A 118 6.46 -10.94 10.35
N THR A 119 6.75 -11.81 11.32
CA THR A 119 5.83 -12.13 12.42
C THR A 119 6.27 -11.58 13.76
N THR A 120 7.57 -11.29 13.91
CA THR A 120 8.18 -10.84 15.17
C THR A 120 9.35 -9.90 14.89
N GLY A 121 9.82 -9.24 15.92
CA GLY A 121 11.05 -8.47 15.93
C GLY A 121 10.90 -7.00 15.60
N HIS A 122 11.96 -6.28 15.92
CA HIS A 122 12.10 -4.85 15.68
C HIS A 122 13.15 -4.59 14.62
N ILE A 123 13.01 -3.47 13.90
CA ILE A 123 14.02 -3.05 12.94
C ILE A 123 15.23 -2.49 13.70
N ARG A 124 16.41 -3.05 13.43
CA ARG A 124 17.70 -2.61 13.96
C ARG A 124 18.62 -2.18 12.81
N ILE A 125 19.28 -1.05 12.99
CA ILE A 125 20.29 -0.58 12.04
C ILE A 125 21.65 -0.82 12.65
N GLY A 126 22.41 -1.75 12.08
CA GLY A 126 23.72 -2.16 12.58
C GLY A 126 24.85 -1.26 12.10
N THR A 127 24.80 0.03 12.45
CA THR A 127 25.89 0.99 12.21
C THR A 127 26.89 1.02 13.35
N ALA A 128 26.53 0.45 14.50
CA ALA A 128 27.35 0.38 15.69
C ALA A 128 28.44 -0.73 15.61
N THR A 129 29.25 -0.84 16.66
CA THR A 129 30.21 -1.98 16.78
C THR A 129 29.46 -3.29 16.97
N PRO A 130 30.06 -4.45 16.64
CA PRO A 130 29.44 -5.76 16.85
C PRO A 130 28.97 -5.99 18.29
N GLU A 131 29.72 -5.52 19.28
CA GLU A 131 29.38 -5.68 20.70
C GLU A 131 28.12 -4.85 21.08
N MET A 132 28.00 -3.66 20.54
CA MET A 132 26.81 -2.83 20.74
C MET A 132 25.59 -3.42 20.03
N LEU A 133 25.78 -3.97 18.84
CA LEU A 133 24.72 -4.67 18.10
C LEU A 133 24.26 -5.89 18.90
N GLU A 134 25.20 -6.70 19.37
CA GLU A 134 24.93 -7.89 20.18
C GLU A 134 24.10 -7.58 21.42
N SER A 135 24.45 -6.53 22.14
CA SER A 135 23.77 -6.13 23.39
C SER A 135 22.33 -5.59 23.14
N SER A 136 22.06 -5.07 21.96
CA SER A 136 20.77 -4.44 21.60
C SER A 136 19.82 -5.36 20.84
N MET A 137 20.32 -6.45 20.26
CA MET A 137 19.53 -7.38 19.47
C MET A 137 18.79 -8.41 20.32
N GLU A 138 17.57 -8.69 19.87
CA GLU A 138 16.74 -9.77 20.35
C GLU A 138 16.48 -10.80 19.23
N LYS A 139 16.17 -12.05 19.62
CA LYS A 139 15.77 -13.08 18.67
C LYS A 139 14.57 -12.64 17.84
N GLY A 140 14.65 -12.83 16.54
CA GLY A 140 13.60 -12.46 15.61
C GLY A 140 13.68 -11.03 15.10
N ASP A 141 14.65 -10.22 15.52
CA ASP A 141 14.83 -8.86 15.01
C ASP A 141 15.14 -8.84 13.50
N ILE A 142 14.80 -7.74 12.87
CA ILE A 142 15.07 -7.44 11.46
C ILE A 142 16.26 -6.50 11.43
N VAL A 143 17.37 -6.91 10.82
CA VAL A 143 18.62 -6.17 10.91
C VAL A 143 19.06 -5.63 9.56
N ILE A 144 19.32 -4.33 9.50
CA ILE A 144 19.90 -3.68 8.33
C ILE A 144 21.38 -3.43 8.61
N LEU A 145 22.23 -4.09 7.84
CA LEU A 145 23.69 -4.10 8.04
C LEU A 145 24.41 -3.51 6.82
N THR A 146 25.66 -3.17 7.06
CA THR A 146 26.67 -3.00 6.01
C THR A 146 27.37 -4.33 5.74
N ASN A 147 28.40 -4.33 4.88
CA ASN A 147 29.16 -5.53 4.52
C ASN A 147 30.17 -5.98 5.59
N ARG A 148 30.00 -5.60 6.85
CA ARG A 148 30.90 -6.05 7.94
C ARG A 148 30.57 -7.47 8.34
N TYR A 149 31.54 -8.36 8.18
CA TYR A 149 31.37 -9.79 8.45
C TYR A 149 30.97 -10.09 9.90
N GLU A 150 31.63 -9.42 10.87
CA GLU A 150 31.37 -9.63 12.30
C GLU A 150 29.93 -9.26 12.68
N SER A 151 29.38 -8.19 12.11
CA SER A 151 28.01 -7.79 12.37
C SER A 151 27.00 -8.76 11.75
N GLN A 152 27.32 -9.33 10.58
CA GLN A 152 26.47 -10.34 9.94
C GLN A 152 26.47 -11.64 10.75
N LEU A 153 27.65 -12.07 11.23
CA LEU A 153 27.78 -13.26 12.08
C LEU A 153 26.99 -13.07 13.37
N CYS A 154 27.13 -11.93 14.03
CA CYS A 154 26.37 -11.60 15.24
C CYS A 154 24.85 -11.69 14.99
N ALA A 155 24.35 -11.14 13.88
CA ALA A 155 22.94 -11.20 13.54
C ALA A 155 22.45 -12.65 13.30
N ILE A 156 23.27 -13.51 12.72
CA ILE A 156 22.97 -14.93 12.54
C ILE A 156 22.94 -15.66 13.90
N GLU A 157 23.94 -15.44 14.77
CA GLU A 157 24.01 -16.04 16.08
C GLU A 157 22.86 -15.64 17.00
N LYS A 158 22.36 -14.39 16.85
CA LYS A 158 21.18 -13.88 17.57
C LYS A 158 19.85 -14.31 16.96
N GLU A 159 19.86 -15.16 15.93
CA GLU A 159 18.68 -15.64 15.26
C GLU A 159 17.78 -14.51 14.73
N ALA A 160 18.36 -13.52 14.03
CA ALA A 160 17.60 -12.50 13.32
C ALA A 160 16.63 -13.13 12.32
N SER A 161 15.41 -12.59 12.23
CA SER A 161 14.40 -13.08 11.27
C SER A 161 14.69 -12.64 9.84
N LEU A 162 15.33 -11.46 9.68
CA LEU A 162 15.77 -10.92 8.39
C LEU A 162 17.10 -10.18 8.55
N ILE A 163 18.02 -10.45 7.65
CA ILE A 163 19.28 -9.71 7.55
C ILE A 163 19.34 -9.07 6.18
N THR A 164 19.37 -7.74 6.14
CA THR A 164 19.55 -6.94 4.92
C THR A 164 20.97 -6.40 4.91
N VAL A 165 21.72 -6.67 3.85
CA VAL A 165 23.08 -6.18 3.67
C VAL A 165 23.11 -5.14 2.58
N SER A 166 23.49 -3.89 2.90
CA SER A 166 23.68 -2.84 1.91
C SER A 166 25.16 -2.73 1.54
N TYR A 167 25.45 -2.73 0.25
CA TYR A 167 26.79 -2.45 -0.26
C TYR A 167 26.95 -0.95 -0.46
N THR A 168 27.91 -0.35 0.24
CA THR A 168 28.23 1.08 0.12
C THR A 168 29.14 1.41 -1.07
N HIS A 169 29.65 0.41 -1.78
CA HIS A 169 30.45 0.60 -2.98
C HIS A 169 29.62 0.34 -4.24
N LEU A 170 29.09 1.41 -4.81
CA LEU A 170 28.77 1.44 -6.22
C LEU A 170 30.09 1.14 -6.96
N ARG A 171 30.17 0.01 -7.65
CA ARG A 171 31.21 -0.16 -8.67
C ARG A 171 30.93 0.90 -9.72
N ALA A 172 31.76 1.96 -9.73
CA ALA A 172 31.87 2.83 -10.88
C ALA A 172 32.42 1.97 -12.03
N HIS A 173 31.58 1.69 -13.02
CA HIS A 173 31.96 1.20 -14.35
C HIS A 173 31.60 2.30 -15.34
#